data_88c7615bb1925f1cd657dc47eada2bb3
#
_entry.id   88c7615bb1925f1cd657dc47eada2bb3
#
_cell.length_a   1.000
_cell.length_b   1.000
_cell.length_c   1.000
_cell.angle_alpha   90.00
_cell.angle_beta   90.00
_cell.angle_gamma   90.00
#
_symmetry.space_group_name_H-M   'P 1'
#
loop_
_entity.id
_entity.type
_entity.pdbx_description
1 polymer ?
#
loop_
_entity_poly.entity_id
_entity_poly.type
_entity_poly.pdbx_seq_one_letter_code
_entity_poly.pdbx_strand_id
1 'polypeptide(L)'
;MTFLSPLSGFLGLPKKSKSKNQVCVIPFGLEKSVSYESGTKNGPKAIIKASHQVELFDEELLQDSYLNFQLDTLKPVKIKKKLNDALEQLSGIVTRVLNRNQFPLIFGGEHSITPGIIKAFSKQYKKITILQIDAHADLRDGYDGEKYSHASAMRRCLDFPNIEIVSFGIRNLCSDEYKYYQTIPKRMKIFWGKDMKNWNFNHFKKLIKNKNAGMRLIHDALSSVANRVRLA
;
A
#
# COMPACT_ATOMS: atom_id res chain seq x y z
N MET A 1 -13.50 14.67 8.47
CA MET A 1 -12.30 13.92 8.87
C MET A 1 -11.70 14.60 10.08
N THR A 2 -11.35 13.82 11.11
CA THR A 2 -10.72 14.34 12.35
C THR A 2 -9.27 13.91 12.37
N PHE A 3 -8.37 14.84 12.75
CA PHE A 3 -6.92 14.59 12.75
C PHE A 3 -6.37 14.49 14.17
N LEU A 4 -5.24 13.81 14.31
CA LEU A 4 -4.41 13.88 15.52
C LEU A 4 -3.75 15.26 15.59
N SER A 5 -3.28 15.65 16.80
CA SER A 5 -2.38 16.78 16.91
C SER A 5 -1.08 16.48 16.11
N PRO A 6 -0.41 17.48 15.52
CA PRO A 6 0.81 17.24 14.76
C PRO A 6 1.86 16.43 15.53
N LEU A 7 2.09 16.77 16.80
CA LEU A 7 3.05 16.08 17.66
C LEU A 7 2.64 14.65 18.05
N SER A 8 1.34 14.28 17.89
CA SER A 8 0.86 12.92 18.14
C SER A 8 0.70 12.13 16.85
N GLY A 9 0.88 12.77 15.69
CA GLY A 9 0.79 12.15 14.36
C GLY A 9 2.08 11.45 13.95
N PHE A 10 2.10 10.92 12.74
CA PHE A 10 3.26 10.28 12.15
C PHE A 10 4.46 11.26 12.09
N LEU A 11 5.62 10.81 12.49
CA LEU A 11 6.88 11.54 12.68
C LEU A 11 6.86 12.59 13.81
N GLY A 12 5.74 12.89 14.45
CA GLY A 12 5.68 13.85 15.56
C GLY A 12 6.14 15.27 15.22
N LEU A 13 5.95 15.72 13.97
CA LEU A 13 6.48 16.97 13.47
C LEU A 13 5.54 18.16 13.78
N PRO A 14 6.06 19.34 14.10
CA PRO A 14 5.24 20.54 14.25
C PRO A 14 4.59 20.91 12.91
N LYS A 15 3.39 21.50 12.98
CA LYS A 15 2.70 21.96 11.79
C LYS A 15 3.46 23.08 11.10
N LYS A 16 3.79 22.89 9.82
CA LYS A 16 4.39 23.94 8.98
C LYS A 16 3.30 24.75 8.28
N SER A 17 3.60 26.02 8.07
CA SER A 17 2.58 26.96 7.62
C SER A 17 2.16 26.82 6.15
N LYS A 18 3.00 26.33 5.24
CA LYS A 18 2.63 26.16 3.81
C LYS A 18 3.63 25.25 3.07
N SER A 19 3.28 24.00 2.87
CA SER A 19 3.88 23.19 1.80
C SER A 19 2.83 22.93 0.71
N LYS A 20 3.27 22.98 -0.57
CA LYS A 20 2.40 22.57 -1.71
C LYS A 20 2.12 21.07 -1.69
N ASN A 21 3.03 20.28 -1.13
CA ASN A 21 2.90 18.83 -1.05
C ASN A 21 2.24 18.46 0.29
N GLN A 22 1.04 17.96 0.23
CA GLN A 22 0.30 17.54 1.43
C GLN A 22 0.12 16.03 1.44
N VAL A 23 0.45 15.39 2.55
CA VAL A 23 0.30 13.96 2.76
C VAL A 23 -0.66 13.72 3.92
N CYS A 24 -1.63 12.85 3.70
CA CYS A 24 -2.57 12.43 4.74
C CYS A 24 -2.29 10.97 5.13
N VAL A 25 -1.78 10.76 6.33
CA VAL A 25 -1.58 9.43 6.91
C VAL A 25 -2.92 8.87 7.38
N ILE A 26 -3.26 7.68 6.91
CA ILE A 26 -4.52 6.98 7.19
C ILE A 26 -4.20 5.69 7.95
N PRO A 27 -4.30 5.66 9.28
CA PRO A 27 -4.17 4.43 10.05
C PRO A 27 -5.44 3.60 9.91
N PHE A 28 -5.33 2.43 9.25
CA PHE A 28 -6.45 1.52 8.98
C PHE A 28 -6.08 0.08 9.31
N GLY A 29 -6.08 -0.28 10.58
CA GLY A 29 -5.68 -1.58 11.11
C GLY A 29 -6.76 -2.66 10.89
N LEU A 30 -7.08 -2.99 9.63
CA LEU A 30 -7.98 -4.09 9.31
C LEU A 30 -7.31 -5.44 9.59
N GLU A 31 -8.04 -6.33 10.27
CA GLU A 31 -7.63 -7.71 10.54
C GLU A 31 -8.86 -8.60 10.49
N LYS A 32 -9.06 -9.31 9.38
CA LYS A 32 -10.23 -10.14 9.11
C LYS A 32 -9.91 -11.48 8.48
N SER A 33 -8.87 -11.56 7.65
CA SER A 33 -8.55 -12.73 6.84
C SER A 33 -7.13 -13.26 7.05
N VAL A 34 -6.47 -12.89 8.16
CA VAL A 34 -5.11 -13.36 8.48
C VAL A 34 -5.07 -14.88 8.66
N SER A 35 -4.03 -15.52 8.10
CA SER A 35 -3.93 -17.00 8.06
C SER A 35 -3.30 -17.63 9.29
N TYR A 36 -2.39 -16.93 9.99
CA TYR A 36 -1.56 -17.56 11.02
C TYR A 36 -1.67 -16.86 12.37
N GLU A 37 -1.16 -15.67 12.53
CA GLU A 37 -1.16 -14.93 13.78
C GLU A 37 -1.97 -13.65 13.68
N SER A 38 -2.67 -13.32 14.76
CA SER A 38 -3.36 -12.03 14.89
C SER A 38 -2.41 -10.94 15.36
N GLY A 39 -2.80 -9.67 15.19
CA GLY A 39 -2.03 -8.52 15.69
C GLY A 39 -1.77 -7.46 14.64
N THR A 40 -1.97 -7.76 13.35
CA THR A 40 -1.76 -6.80 12.24
C THR A 40 -2.58 -5.52 12.42
N LYS A 41 -3.73 -5.58 13.08
CA LYS A 41 -4.55 -4.39 13.43
C LYS A 41 -3.81 -3.35 14.26
N ASN A 42 -2.78 -3.75 14.98
CA ASN A 42 -1.97 -2.87 15.82
C ASN A 42 -0.84 -2.18 15.03
N GLY A 43 -0.53 -2.66 13.81
CA GLY A 43 0.53 -2.16 12.95
C GLY A 43 0.52 -0.65 12.78
N PRO A 44 -0.58 -0.01 12.38
CA PRO A 44 -0.64 1.43 12.18
C PRO A 44 -0.25 2.23 13.43
N LYS A 45 -0.72 1.81 14.61
CA LYS A 45 -0.38 2.46 15.89
C LYS A 45 1.10 2.29 16.23
N ALA A 46 1.65 1.09 16.00
CA ALA A 46 3.05 0.79 16.25
C ALA A 46 3.97 1.61 15.34
N ILE A 47 3.65 1.70 14.04
CA ILE A 47 4.40 2.51 13.06
C ILE A 47 4.39 3.98 13.46
N ILE A 48 3.22 4.56 13.80
CA ILE A 48 3.13 5.96 14.22
C ILE A 48 3.97 6.20 15.48
N LYS A 49 3.89 5.31 16.47
CA LYS A 49 4.69 5.43 17.70
C LYS A 49 6.19 5.34 17.41
N ALA A 50 6.62 4.36 16.62
CA ALA A 50 8.03 4.15 16.30
C ALA A 50 8.60 5.30 15.44
N SER A 51 7.78 5.93 14.60
CA SER A 51 8.21 7.04 13.74
C SER A 51 8.70 8.28 14.50
N HIS A 52 8.40 8.38 15.80
CA HIS A 52 8.91 9.47 16.64
C HIS A 52 10.37 9.28 17.08
N GLN A 53 10.97 8.14 16.75
CA GLN A 53 12.34 7.79 17.14
C GLN A 53 13.30 7.71 15.95
N VAL A 54 12.82 7.99 14.72
CA VAL A 54 13.66 7.93 13.53
C VAL A 54 14.40 9.24 13.29
N GLU A 55 15.63 9.14 12.76
CA GLU A 55 16.34 10.29 12.23
C GLU A 55 15.60 10.81 10.98
N LEU A 56 15.58 12.14 10.82
CA LEU A 56 14.83 12.79 9.76
C LEU A 56 15.68 13.25 8.59
N PHE A 57 17.00 13.25 8.78
CA PHE A 57 17.96 13.59 7.73
C PHE A 57 18.10 12.42 6.75
N ASP A 58 18.02 12.70 5.46
CA ASP A 58 18.17 11.74 4.37
C ASP A 58 19.61 11.80 3.86
N GLU A 59 20.37 10.73 4.08
CA GLU A 59 21.80 10.67 3.75
C GLU A 59 22.06 10.52 2.25
N GLU A 60 21.09 10.03 1.47
CA GLU A 60 21.23 9.95 0.00
C GLU A 60 20.97 11.31 -0.66
N LEU A 61 19.97 12.03 -0.16
CA LEU A 61 19.58 13.36 -0.67
C LEU A 61 20.31 14.50 0.04
N LEU A 62 21.02 14.22 1.12
CA LEU A 62 21.74 15.16 1.98
C LEU A 62 20.86 16.33 2.45
N GLN A 63 19.63 16.04 2.87
CA GLN A 63 18.66 17.04 3.30
C GLN A 63 17.63 16.49 4.29
N ASP A 64 16.97 17.39 4.98
CA ASP A 64 15.78 17.08 5.78
C ASP A 64 14.56 16.96 4.87
N SER A 65 14.35 15.79 4.28
CA SER A 65 13.31 15.57 3.27
C SER A 65 11.90 15.88 3.77
N TYR A 66 11.63 15.75 5.08
CA TYR A 66 10.35 16.13 5.70
C TYR A 66 10.00 17.61 5.55
N LEU A 67 10.98 18.45 5.25
CA LEU A 67 10.78 19.90 5.03
C LEU A 67 9.97 20.17 3.74
N ASN A 68 9.91 19.23 2.81
CA ASN A 68 9.30 19.40 1.49
C ASN A 68 7.79 19.05 1.46
N PHE A 69 7.22 18.56 2.57
CA PHE A 69 5.81 18.19 2.63
C PHE A 69 5.20 18.48 4.01
N GLN A 70 3.87 18.57 4.04
CA GLN A 70 3.10 18.65 5.28
C GLN A 70 2.42 17.31 5.52
N LEU A 71 2.49 16.82 6.75
CA LEU A 71 1.83 15.61 7.20
C LEU A 71 0.62 15.94 8.06
N ASP A 72 -0.53 15.38 7.68
CA ASP A 72 -1.71 15.29 8.53
C ASP A 72 -1.97 13.82 8.84
N THR A 73 -2.18 13.46 10.10
CA THR A 73 -2.51 12.07 10.49
C THR A 73 -3.96 12.00 10.93
N LEU A 74 -4.76 11.18 10.26
CA LEU A 74 -6.15 10.94 10.66
C LEU A 74 -6.22 10.23 12.01
N LYS A 75 -7.21 10.59 12.83
CA LYS A 75 -7.55 9.78 13.99
C LYS A 75 -8.02 8.39 13.53
N PRO A 76 -7.60 7.30 14.22
CA PRO A 76 -8.10 5.97 13.92
C PRO A 76 -9.61 5.93 13.90
N VAL A 77 -10.18 5.27 12.90
CA VAL A 77 -11.62 5.10 12.77
C VAL A 77 -12.07 3.74 13.27
N LYS A 78 -13.30 3.65 13.77
CA LYS A 78 -13.91 2.34 14.05
C LYS A 78 -14.17 1.63 12.73
N ILE A 79 -13.45 0.54 12.48
CA ILE A 79 -13.55 -0.25 11.24
C ILE A 79 -14.86 -1.04 11.25
N LYS A 80 -15.56 -1.06 10.11
CA LYS A 80 -16.78 -1.83 9.91
C LYS A 80 -16.57 -3.33 10.11
N LYS A 81 -17.59 -4.03 10.62
CA LYS A 81 -17.49 -5.45 10.97
C LYS A 81 -17.35 -6.36 9.75
N LYS A 82 -18.13 -6.15 8.69
CA LYS A 82 -18.04 -6.92 7.45
C LYS A 82 -16.89 -6.42 6.61
N LEU A 83 -16.14 -7.32 5.98
CA LEU A 83 -14.95 -6.98 5.19
C LEU A 83 -15.28 -6.01 4.06
N ASN A 84 -16.28 -6.32 3.24
CA ASN A 84 -16.71 -5.44 2.14
C ASN A 84 -17.08 -4.03 2.62
N ASP A 85 -17.80 -3.91 3.74
CA ASP A 85 -18.18 -2.61 4.30
C ASP A 85 -16.93 -1.84 4.79
N ALA A 86 -15.92 -2.55 5.30
CA ALA A 86 -14.65 -1.94 5.71
C ALA A 86 -13.86 -1.43 4.50
N LEU A 87 -13.83 -2.18 3.39
CA LEU A 87 -13.20 -1.76 2.15
C LEU A 87 -13.90 -0.54 1.52
N GLU A 88 -15.23 -0.52 1.54
CA GLU A 88 -16.01 0.66 1.11
C GLU A 88 -15.76 1.87 2.01
N GLN A 89 -15.67 1.66 3.33
CA GLN A 89 -15.31 2.70 4.28
C GLN A 89 -13.95 3.30 3.96
N LEU A 90 -12.94 2.45 3.72
CA LEU A 90 -11.59 2.90 3.36
C LEU A 90 -11.59 3.64 2.02
N SER A 91 -12.26 3.09 1.01
CA SER A 91 -12.42 3.75 -0.29
C SER A 91 -13.00 5.16 -0.14
N GLY A 92 -14.04 5.32 0.68
CA GLY A 92 -14.62 6.63 0.97
C GLY A 92 -13.66 7.59 1.71
N ILE A 93 -12.81 7.08 2.59
CA ILE A 93 -11.79 7.89 3.27
C ILE A 93 -10.74 8.37 2.26
N VAL A 94 -10.19 7.45 1.46
CA VAL A 94 -9.19 7.75 0.44
C VAL A 94 -9.73 8.74 -0.59
N THR A 95 -10.96 8.56 -1.07
CA THR A 95 -11.62 9.51 -1.98
C THR A 95 -11.67 10.93 -1.39
N ARG A 96 -12.03 11.07 -0.11
CA ARG A 96 -12.06 12.39 0.54
C ARG A 96 -10.68 13.04 0.67
N VAL A 97 -9.63 12.24 0.87
CA VAL A 97 -8.24 12.72 0.91
C VAL A 97 -7.81 13.20 -0.47
N LEU A 98 -8.05 12.40 -1.50
CA LEU A 98 -7.75 12.75 -2.90
C LEU A 98 -8.47 14.03 -3.35
N ASN A 99 -9.76 14.20 -2.99
CA ASN A 99 -10.54 15.40 -3.32
C ASN A 99 -10.01 16.67 -2.61
N ARG A 100 -9.15 16.52 -1.61
CA ARG A 100 -8.44 17.63 -0.96
C ARG A 100 -7.04 17.89 -1.53
N ASN A 101 -6.71 17.24 -2.65
CA ASN A 101 -5.39 17.28 -3.27
C ASN A 101 -4.26 16.84 -2.29
N GLN A 102 -4.58 15.93 -1.36
CA GLN A 102 -3.60 15.34 -0.46
C GLN A 102 -3.21 13.94 -0.96
N PHE A 103 -1.94 13.58 -0.80
CA PHE A 103 -1.46 12.23 -1.08
C PHE A 103 -1.85 11.30 0.09
N PRO A 104 -2.63 10.23 -0.12
CA PRO A 104 -2.98 9.30 0.94
C PRO A 104 -1.82 8.32 1.19
N LEU A 105 -1.29 8.32 2.40
CA LEU A 105 -0.32 7.35 2.92
C LEU A 105 -1.04 6.43 3.91
N ILE A 106 -1.28 5.18 3.53
CA ILE A 106 -2.07 4.25 4.32
C ILE A 106 -1.16 3.32 5.11
N PHE A 107 -1.34 3.28 6.42
CA PHE A 107 -0.78 2.25 7.28
C PHE A 107 -1.86 1.21 7.55
N GLY A 108 -1.65 0.03 7.03
CA GLY A 108 -2.60 -1.06 7.09
C GLY A 108 -2.38 -2.01 8.24
N GLY A 109 -3.34 -2.89 8.37
CA GLY A 109 -3.26 -4.18 8.97
C GLY A 109 -2.87 -5.21 7.91
N GLU A 110 -3.84 -5.96 7.41
CA GLU A 110 -3.62 -7.00 6.40
C GLU A 110 -3.75 -6.47 4.96
N HIS A 111 -3.23 -7.24 4.00
CA HIS A 111 -3.18 -6.85 2.58
C HIS A 111 -4.55 -6.68 1.92
N SER A 112 -5.61 -7.26 2.47
CA SER A 112 -6.98 -7.11 1.96
C SER A 112 -7.50 -5.67 1.87
N ILE A 113 -6.84 -4.71 2.51
CA ILE A 113 -7.21 -3.28 2.40
C ILE A 113 -6.96 -2.70 1.02
N THR A 114 -6.03 -3.25 0.25
CA THR A 114 -5.55 -2.66 -1.01
C THR A 114 -6.64 -2.49 -2.07
N PRO A 115 -7.55 -3.44 -2.33
CA PRO A 115 -8.66 -3.22 -3.26
C PRO A 115 -9.56 -2.03 -2.90
N GLY A 116 -9.77 -1.78 -1.61
CA GLY A 116 -10.53 -0.60 -1.14
C GLY A 116 -9.84 0.72 -1.46
N ILE A 117 -8.51 0.76 -1.36
CA ILE A 117 -7.68 1.90 -1.73
C ILE A 117 -7.75 2.10 -3.24
N ILE A 118 -7.47 1.05 -4.01
CA ILE A 118 -7.45 1.09 -5.48
C ILE A 118 -8.79 1.47 -6.07
N LYS A 119 -9.90 1.08 -5.45
CA LYS A 119 -11.25 1.51 -5.84
C LYS A 119 -11.40 3.04 -5.86
N ALA A 120 -10.81 3.76 -4.89
CA ALA A 120 -10.86 5.21 -4.87
C ALA A 120 -10.02 5.82 -6.00
N PHE A 121 -8.80 5.31 -6.19
CA PHE A 121 -7.91 5.77 -7.24
C PHE A 121 -8.45 5.47 -8.65
N SER A 122 -9.01 4.28 -8.86
CA SER A 122 -9.52 3.85 -10.18
C SER A 122 -10.63 4.76 -10.73
N LYS A 123 -11.35 5.45 -9.83
CA LYS A 123 -12.38 6.43 -10.21
C LYS A 123 -11.81 7.78 -10.65
N GLN A 124 -10.61 8.14 -10.16
CA GLN A 124 -10.01 9.46 -10.45
C GLN A 124 -9.00 9.43 -11.59
N TYR A 125 -8.34 8.30 -11.83
CA TYR A 125 -7.24 8.19 -12.77
C TYR A 125 -7.57 7.24 -13.90
N LYS A 126 -7.33 7.67 -15.15
CA LYS A 126 -7.62 6.87 -16.35
C LYS A 126 -6.77 5.59 -16.43
N LYS A 127 -5.57 5.61 -15.87
CA LYS A 127 -4.66 4.47 -15.84
C LYS A 127 -3.79 4.51 -14.59
N ILE A 128 -3.66 3.36 -13.91
CA ILE A 128 -2.87 3.22 -12.69
C ILE A 128 -1.95 2.01 -12.83
N THR A 129 -0.70 2.19 -12.44
CA THR A 129 0.23 1.09 -12.26
C THR A 129 0.50 0.92 -10.76
N ILE A 130 0.13 -0.24 -10.22
CA ILE A 130 0.49 -0.63 -8.86
C ILE A 130 1.91 -1.18 -8.90
N LEU A 131 2.77 -0.68 -8.02
CA LEU A 131 4.05 -1.28 -7.70
C LEU A 131 3.88 -2.09 -6.42
N GLN A 132 3.97 -3.40 -6.53
CA GLN A 132 3.89 -4.34 -5.40
C GLN A 132 5.31 -4.84 -5.08
N ILE A 133 5.73 -4.69 -3.82
CA ILE A 133 6.97 -5.28 -3.30
C ILE A 133 6.56 -6.31 -2.26
N ASP A 134 6.61 -7.59 -2.63
CA ASP A 134 6.02 -8.67 -1.84
C ASP A 134 6.69 -10.01 -2.11
N ALA A 135 6.52 -10.94 -1.17
CA ALA A 135 6.85 -12.36 -1.34
C ALA A 135 5.76 -13.13 -2.09
N HIS A 136 4.49 -12.72 -1.95
CA HIS A 136 3.31 -13.42 -2.43
C HIS A 136 2.70 -12.71 -3.63
N ALA A 137 2.11 -13.49 -4.56
CA ALA A 137 1.44 -12.93 -5.73
C ALA A 137 0.06 -12.35 -5.40
N ASP A 138 -0.64 -12.90 -4.40
CA ASP A 138 -1.99 -12.52 -3.96
C ASP A 138 -3.02 -12.48 -5.09
N LEU A 139 -2.93 -13.49 -5.96
CA LEU A 139 -3.77 -13.66 -7.16
C LEU A 139 -4.85 -14.71 -7.00
N ARG A 140 -5.07 -15.27 -5.81
CA ARG A 140 -6.17 -16.22 -5.56
C ARG A 140 -7.50 -15.57 -5.88
N ASP A 141 -8.46 -16.33 -6.39
CA ASP A 141 -9.80 -15.79 -6.65
C ASP A 141 -10.59 -15.55 -5.36
N GLY A 142 -10.29 -16.33 -4.34
CA GLY A 142 -10.73 -16.21 -2.95
C GLY A 142 -9.86 -17.11 -2.07
N TYR A 143 -9.97 -16.97 -0.76
CA TYR A 143 -9.25 -17.80 0.21
C TYR A 143 -10.09 -17.97 1.46
N ASP A 144 -10.23 -19.22 1.95
CA ASP A 144 -11.07 -19.59 3.10
C ASP A 144 -12.51 -19.04 3.01
N GLY A 145 -13.12 -19.12 1.82
CA GLY A 145 -14.48 -18.65 1.58
C GLY A 145 -14.61 -17.12 1.44
N GLU A 146 -13.51 -16.38 1.61
CA GLU A 146 -13.53 -14.92 1.52
C GLU A 146 -12.89 -14.43 0.19
N LYS A 147 -13.74 -13.81 -0.64
CA LYS A 147 -13.34 -13.28 -1.94
C LYS A 147 -12.30 -12.16 -1.85
N TYR A 148 -12.40 -11.32 -0.83
CA TYR A 148 -11.54 -10.17 -0.60
C TYR A 148 -10.45 -10.43 0.45
N SER A 149 -10.02 -11.70 0.59
CA SER A 149 -8.95 -12.04 1.53
C SER A 149 -7.63 -11.36 1.19
N HIS A 150 -6.70 -11.35 2.15
CA HIS A 150 -5.33 -10.87 1.92
C HIS A 150 -4.65 -11.57 0.74
N ALA A 151 -4.84 -12.89 0.59
CA ALA A 151 -4.27 -13.70 -0.50
C ALA A 151 -4.90 -13.44 -1.88
N SER A 152 -5.92 -12.57 -1.95
CA SER A 152 -6.63 -12.19 -3.19
C SER A 152 -6.46 -10.70 -3.52
N ALA A 153 -5.66 -9.97 -2.75
CA ALA A 153 -5.58 -8.51 -2.83
C ALA A 153 -5.25 -8.01 -4.24
N MET A 154 -4.24 -8.58 -4.89
CA MET A 154 -3.85 -8.19 -6.24
C MET A 154 -4.85 -8.65 -7.29
N ARG A 155 -5.46 -9.84 -7.11
CA ARG A 155 -6.55 -10.32 -7.96
C ARG A 155 -7.72 -9.32 -7.97
N ARG A 156 -8.13 -8.85 -6.80
CA ARG A 156 -9.22 -7.88 -6.64
C ARG A 156 -8.88 -6.50 -7.19
N CYS A 157 -7.61 -6.08 -7.14
CA CYS A 157 -7.17 -4.87 -7.82
C CYS A 157 -7.32 -4.98 -9.35
N LEU A 158 -7.09 -6.15 -9.92
CA LEU A 158 -7.24 -6.40 -11.35
C LEU A 158 -8.71 -6.49 -11.82
N ASP A 159 -9.68 -6.52 -10.92
CA ASP A 159 -11.10 -6.39 -11.28
C ASP A 159 -11.40 -4.97 -11.88
N PHE A 160 -10.55 -3.98 -11.60
CA PHE A 160 -10.64 -2.65 -12.22
C PHE A 160 -9.88 -2.64 -13.57
N PRO A 161 -10.54 -2.29 -14.69
CA PRO A 161 -9.94 -2.42 -16.03
C PRO A 161 -8.76 -1.49 -16.29
N ASN A 162 -8.67 -0.38 -15.57
CA ASN A 162 -7.61 0.62 -15.69
C ASN A 162 -6.37 0.35 -14.82
N ILE A 163 -6.30 -0.81 -14.19
CA ILE A 163 -5.18 -1.20 -13.30
C ILE A 163 -4.20 -2.12 -14.03
N GLU A 164 -2.92 -1.82 -13.88
CA GLU A 164 -1.79 -2.70 -14.19
C GLU A 164 -0.94 -2.90 -12.94
N ILE A 165 -0.24 -4.03 -12.85
CA ILE A 165 0.59 -4.37 -11.70
C ILE A 165 2.01 -4.68 -12.14
N VAL A 166 2.99 -4.16 -11.42
CA VAL A 166 4.40 -4.55 -11.50
C VAL A 166 4.81 -5.03 -10.10
N SER A 167 5.10 -6.33 -10.00
CA SER A 167 5.43 -6.96 -8.72
C SER A 167 6.90 -7.33 -8.65
N PHE A 168 7.52 -7.10 -7.49
CA PHE A 168 8.91 -7.43 -7.20
C PHE A 168 9.00 -8.39 -6.02
N GLY A 169 9.90 -9.35 -6.12
CA GLY A 169 10.25 -10.25 -5.03
C GLY A 169 9.32 -11.46 -4.89
N ILE A 170 8.36 -11.65 -5.81
CA ILE A 170 7.42 -12.76 -5.74
C ILE A 170 8.18 -14.09 -5.81
N ARG A 171 7.93 -14.93 -4.81
CA ARG A 171 8.56 -16.25 -4.66
C ARG A 171 7.62 -17.30 -4.09
N ASN A 172 6.36 -16.91 -3.83
CA ASN A 172 5.34 -17.79 -3.29
C ASN A 172 3.99 -17.52 -3.97
N LEU A 173 3.43 -18.55 -4.60
CA LEU A 173 2.11 -18.55 -5.24
C LEU A 173 1.68 -20.01 -5.47
N CYS A 174 0.39 -20.24 -5.59
CA CYS A 174 -0.12 -21.58 -5.96
C CYS A 174 -0.26 -21.76 -7.49
N SER A 175 -0.53 -22.99 -7.92
CA SER A 175 -0.67 -23.32 -9.35
C SER A 175 -1.78 -22.53 -10.03
N ASP A 176 -2.90 -22.28 -9.36
CA ASP A 176 -4.03 -21.54 -9.97
C ASP A 176 -3.74 -20.05 -10.10
N GLU A 177 -2.98 -19.47 -9.16
CA GLU A 177 -2.46 -18.11 -9.30
C GLU A 177 -1.53 -17.97 -10.50
N TYR A 178 -0.65 -18.97 -10.72
CA TYR A 178 0.26 -18.97 -11.87
C TYR A 178 -0.49 -19.12 -13.18
N LYS A 179 -1.49 -20.03 -13.27
CA LYS A 179 -2.35 -20.15 -14.45
C LYS A 179 -3.05 -18.83 -14.76
N TYR A 180 -3.62 -18.17 -13.72
CA TYR A 180 -4.25 -16.87 -13.92
C TYR A 180 -3.28 -15.81 -14.40
N TYR A 181 -2.09 -15.71 -13.80
CA TYR A 181 -1.03 -14.79 -14.24
C TYR A 181 -0.74 -14.95 -15.74
N GLN A 182 -0.69 -16.15 -16.26
CA GLN A 182 -0.47 -16.42 -17.68
C GLN A 182 -1.57 -15.86 -18.60
N THR A 183 -2.77 -15.66 -18.10
CA THR A 183 -3.89 -15.09 -18.88
C THR A 183 -3.85 -13.57 -18.98
N ILE A 184 -3.02 -12.90 -18.19
CA ILE A 184 -3.00 -11.43 -18.06
C ILE A 184 -1.64 -10.78 -18.37
N PRO A 185 -0.86 -11.24 -19.40
CA PRO A 185 0.52 -10.80 -19.61
C PRO A 185 0.66 -9.31 -19.90
N LYS A 186 -0.41 -8.66 -20.39
CA LYS A 186 -0.45 -7.22 -20.67
C LYS A 186 -0.74 -6.36 -19.45
N ARG A 187 -1.31 -6.97 -18.39
CA ARG A 187 -1.77 -6.24 -17.21
C ARG A 187 -0.88 -6.46 -15.96
N MET A 188 -0.07 -7.51 -15.97
CA MET A 188 0.81 -7.81 -14.85
C MET A 188 2.21 -8.22 -15.33
N LYS A 189 3.23 -7.67 -14.66
CA LYS A 189 4.63 -8.07 -14.81
C LYS A 189 5.21 -8.44 -13.46
N ILE A 190 5.81 -9.62 -13.38
CA ILE A 190 6.46 -10.10 -12.15
C ILE A 190 7.99 -10.13 -12.36
N PHE A 191 8.70 -9.50 -11.44
CA PHE A 191 10.14 -9.66 -11.22
C PHE A 191 10.31 -10.67 -10.09
N TRP A 192 10.63 -11.90 -10.46
CA TRP A 192 10.68 -13.01 -9.52
C TRP A 192 11.83 -12.87 -8.53
N GLY A 193 11.58 -13.21 -7.27
CA GLY A 193 12.60 -13.16 -6.22
C GLY A 193 13.83 -14.03 -6.50
N LYS A 194 13.62 -15.20 -7.15
CA LYS A 194 14.70 -16.09 -7.58
C LYS A 194 15.66 -15.45 -8.59
N ASP A 195 15.20 -14.49 -9.36
CA ASP A 195 15.95 -13.83 -10.43
C ASP A 195 16.52 -12.47 -10.00
N MET A 196 16.53 -12.15 -8.71
CA MET A 196 16.89 -10.83 -8.19
C MET A 196 18.27 -10.32 -8.68
N LYS A 197 19.25 -11.20 -8.79
CA LYS A 197 20.59 -10.86 -9.31
C LYS A 197 20.58 -10.39 -10.78
N ASN A 198 19.54 -10.77 -11.54
CA ASN A 198 19.39 -10.47 -12.97
C ASN A 198 18.37 -9.36 -13.23
N TRP A 199 17.86 -8.69 -12.19
CA TRP A 199 16.88 -7.63 -12.38
C TRP A 199 17.50 -6.45 -13.12
N ASN A 200 16.90 -6.12 -14.26
CA ASN A 200 17.31 -4.97 -15.07
C ASN A 200 16.48 -3.74 -14.68
N PHE A 201 17.03 -2.89 -13.81
CA PHE A 201 16.37 -1.66 -13.37
C PHE A 201 16.11 -0.67 -14.51
N ASN A 202 16.86 -0.70 -15.61
CA ASN A 202 16.57 0.12 -16.79
C ASN A 202 15.29 -0.35 -17.47
N HIS A 203 15.03 -1.65 -17.49
CA HIS A 203 13.74 -2.18 -17.96
C HIS A 203 12.59 -1.70 -17.08
N PHE A 204 12.76 -1.74 -15.75
CA PHE A 204 11.80 -1.18 -14.80
C PHE A 204 11.55 0.32 -15.03
N LYS A 205 12.62 1.13 -15.16
CA LYS A 205 12.50 2.56 -15.47
C LYS A 205 11.70 2.82 -16.73
N LYS A 206 11.88 2.01 -17.79
CA LYS A 206 11.09 2.09 -19.04
C LYS A 206 9.62 1.77 -18.80
N LEU A 207 9.32 0.72 -18.02
CA LEU A 207 7.93 0.37 -17.69
C LEU A 207 7.19 1.50 -16.95
N ILE A 208 7.92 2.29 -16.14
CA ILE A 208 7.36 3.41 -15.41
C ILE A 208 7.31 4.70 -16.24
N LYS A 209 8.36 5.01 -17.00
CA LYS A 209 8.46 6.27 -17.79
C LYS A 209 7.44 6.36 -18.92
N ASN A 210 7.18 5.26 -19.62
CA ASN A 210 6.30 5.23 -20.80
C ASN A 210 4.81 5.28 -20.45
N LYS A 211 4.45 5.45 -19.20
CA LYS A 211 3.05 5.50 -18.76
C LYS A 211 2.69 6.94 -18.44
N ASN A 212 2.31 7.69 -19.49
CA ASN A 212 1.83 9.06 -19.37
C ASN A 212 0.73 9.18 -18.32
N ALA A 213 0.97 10.05 -17.35
CA ALA A 213 -0.01 10.65 -16.43
C ALA A 213 -0.86 9.69 -15.55
N GLY A 214 -0.45 8.45 -15.33
CA GLY A 214 -1.06 7.60 -14.30
C GLY A 214 -0.37 7.78 -12.95
N MET A 215 -1.14 7.91 -11.87
CA MET A 215 -0.59 7.88 -10.52
C MET A 215 0.13 6.55 -10.28
N ARG A 216 1.30 6.61 -9.66
CA ARG A 216 2.08 5.43 -9.26
C ARG A 216 1.87 5.21 -7.78
N LEU A 217 1.27 4.08 -7.45
CA LEU A 217 1.12 3.67 -6.07
C LEU A 217 2.24 2.68 -5.74
N ILE A 218 3.04 2.99 -4.73
CA ILE A 218 4.01 2.07 -4.16
C ILE A 218 3.30 1.38 -3.02
N HIS A 219 3.21 0.07 -3.10
CA HIS A 219 2.71 -0.78 -2.03
C HIS A 219 3.85 -1.68 -1.57
N ASP A 220 4.19 -1.58 -0.29
CA ASP A 220 5.14 -2.46 0.38
C ASP A 220 4.36 -3.33 1.37
N ALA A 221 4.27 -4.62 1.09
CA ALA A 221 3.70 -5.59 1.99
C ALA A 221 4.80 -6.15 2.88
N LEU A 222 5.23 -5.40 3.89
CA LEU A 222 6.20 -5.83 4.90
C LEU A 222 5.71 -6.99 5.78
N SER A 223 4.50 -7.48 5.57
CA SER A 223 3.90 -8.54 6.40
C SER A 223 4.70 -9.86 6.43
N SER A 224 5.54 -10.12 5.42
CA SER A 224 6.38 -11.33 5.37
C SER A 224 7.83 -11.11 5.82
N VAL A 225 8.28 -9.89 6.00
CA VAL A 225 9.66 -9.56 6.42
C VAL A 225 9.78 -9.47 7.93
N ALA A 226 8.69 -9.15 8.64
CA ALA A 226 8.67 -9.02 10.10
C ALA A 226 9.12 -10.29 10.86
N ASN A 227 9.02 -11.47 10.25
CA ASN A 227 9.47 -12.73 10.86
C ASN A 227 10.96 -13.04 10.67
N ARG A 228 11.76 -12.20 10.01
CA ARG A 228 13.21 -12.45 9.80
C ARG A 228 14.15 -11.34 10.24
N VAL A 229 13.66 -10.20 10.64
CA VAL A 229 14.48 -9.18 11.29
C VAL A 229 14.36 -9.38 12.80
N ARG A 230 15.06 -10.37 13.33
CA ARG A 230 15.54 -10.29 14.70
C ARG A 230 16.58 -9.17 14.67
N LEU A 231 16.21 -8.04 15.22
CA LEU A 231 17.16 -7.00 15.58
C LEU A 231 18.18 -7.64 16.53
N ALA A 232 19.42 -7.72 16.06
CA ALA A 232 20.57 -8.02 16.90
C ALA A 232 20.79 -6.89 17.88
#